data_fb27eb2f6c324e6a86ec16aa047deeab
#
_entry.id   fb27eb2f6c324e6a86ec16aa047deeab
#
_cell.length_a   1.000
_cell.length_b   1.000
_cell.length_c   1.000
_cell.angle_alpha   90.00
_cell.angle_beta   90.00
_cell.angle_gamma   90.00
#
_symmetry.space_group_name_H-M   'P 1'
#
loop_
_entity.id
_entity.type
_entity.pdbx_description
1 polymer ?
#
loop_
_entity_poly.entity_id
_entity_poly.type
_entity_poly.pdbx_seq_one_letter_code
_entity_poly.pdbx_strand_id
1 'polypeptide(L)'
;MGNRLGVVPAISVGGAGAVFWMWIPAIIGSSTAFVEATLAQLHKEPDPLYSGYRGGPAYYIHHYFEDKSGKKKKHVIIAVLFAISGLICWCGISQVISNSVTSSFENAFGIPPIYTTVILVAVAAVIVLRKNATVKVLDIVVPIMAVCYFAITIFIIIKNIGMMPSVFSRIFEEAFGIRQVAAGGFGAVLMNGVKRGLFSNEAGSGSAPCAAAAAECDTPVKAGLTQALGVFIDTIVICSCTAMIMLTAPENIVAGKEGMDLLQSAMRYHLGDFGVIFIAVTLFLFSFSTFLGILFYARSNVAYLFGDNWISQTMYKVLALVMLFVGGIAAYTFVWDLGDVGIGLMTIFNTGILYLMGGQAIKELRVFEESNKAQSNSQCSQQGDNVTQ
;
A
#
# COMPACT_ATOMS: atom_id res chain seq x y z
N MET A 1 2.92 -3.94 -4.63
CA MET A 1 1.97 -3.94 -5.77
C MET A 1 1.41 -2.56 -6.03
N GLY A 2 0.98 -1.81 -5.02
CA GLY A 2 0.46 -0.44 -5.13
C GLY A 2 1.39 0.50 -5.91
N ASN A 3 2.69 0.34 -5.75
CA ASN A 3 3.73 1.10 -6.47
C ASN A 3 3.73 0.95 -8.01
N ARG A 4 3.22 -0.15 -8.55
CA ARG A 4 3.04 -0.31 -10.01
C ARG A 4 1.65 0.14 -10.45
N LEU A 5 0.64 -0.30 -9.73
CA LEU A 5 -0.74 0.00 -10.06
C LEU A 5 -1.10 1.48 -9.82
N GLY A 6 -0.53 2.12 -8.79
CA GLY A 6 -0.74 3.54 -8.50
C GLY A 6 -0.01 4.47 -9.48
N VAL A 7 1.27 4.17 -9.81
CA VAL A 7 2.10 5.04 -10.67
C VAL A 7 1.61 5.08 -12.11
N VAL A 8 1.17 3.94 -12.65
CA VAL A 8 0.71 3.86 -14.04
C VAL A 8 -0.46 4.80 -14.32
N PRO A 9 -1.60 4.76 -13.57
CA PRO A 9 -2.68 5.72 -13.79
C PRO A 9 -2.31 7.16 -13.39
N ALA A 10 -1.35 7.36 -12.47
CA ALA A 10 -0.86 8.70 -12.19
C ALA A 10 -0.24 9.34 -13.43
N ILE A 11 0.62 8.60 -14.13
CA ILE A 11 1.30 9.09 -15.34
C ILE A 11 0.36 9.15 -16.55
N SER A 12 -0.50 8.14 -16.75
CA SER A 12 -1.41 8.12 -17.92
C SER A 12 -2.41 9.29 -17.92
N VAL A 13 -2.89 9.69 -16.74
CA VAL A 13 -3.89 10.78 -16.61
C VAL A 13 -3.26 12.12 -16.22
N GLY A 14 -2.25 12.08 -15.32
CA GLY A 14 -1.64 13.28 -14.75
C GLY A 14 -0.31 13.68 -15.39
N GLY A 15 0.23 12.88 -16.33
CA GLY A 15 1.53 13.14 -16.94
C GLY A 15 2.71 12.93 -15.98
N ALA A 16 3.90 13.38 -16.38
CA ALA A 16 5.11 13.26 -15.56
C ALA A 16 5.02 14.06 -14.25
N GLY A 17 4.32 15.20 -14.25
CA GLY A 17 4.16 16.04 -13.07
C GLY A 17 3.44 15.36 -11.90
N ALA A 18 2.60 14.36 -12.17
CA ALA A 18 1.93 13.59 -11.12
C ALA A 18 2.93 12.86 -10.20
N VAL A 19 4.11 12.51 -10.69
CA VAL A 19 5.17 11.85 -9.89
C VAL A 19 5.64 12.77 -8.75
N PHE A 20 5.83 14.06 -9.01
CA PHE A 20 6.16 15.04 -7.96
C PHE A 20 5.07 15.07 -6.88
N TRP A 21 3.81 15.12 -7.30
CA TRP A 21 2.67 15.15 -6.38
C TRP A 21 2.40 13.81 -5.69
N MET A 22 3.03 12.71 -6.12
CA MET A 22 3.09 11.47 -5.35
C MET A 22 4.14 11.54 -4.22
N TRP A 23 5.26 12.24 -4.42
CA TRP A 23 6.31 12.37 -3.39
C TRP A 23 5.85 13.17 -2.18
N ILE A 24 5.05 14.23 -2.39
CA ILE A 24 4.58 15.08 -1.29
C ILE A 24 3.76 14.30 -0.24
N PRO A 25 2.72 13.54 -0.61
CA PRO A 25 2.00 12.70 0.34
C PRO A 25 2.88 11.63 1.01
N ALA A 26 3.94 11.16 0.37
CA ALA A 26 4.82 10.18 0.99
C ALA A 26 5.65 10.80 2.13
N ILE A 27 6.16 12.02 1.93
CA ILE A 27 6.93 12.74 2.95
C ILE A 27 6.02 13.08 4.15
N ILE A 28 4.85 13.66 3.90
CA ILE A 28 3.88 14.00 4.96
C ILE A 28 3.31 12.71 5.58
N GLY A 29 2.95 11.75 4.75
CA GLY A 29 2.34 10.49 5.13
C GLY A 29 3.25 9.60 5.97
N SER A 30 4.57 9.70 5.86
CA SER A 30 5.49 8.97 6.74
C SER A 30 5.26 9.30 8.22
N SER A 31 5.01 10.57 8.55
CA SER A 31 4.66 10.95 9.92
C SER A 31 3.27 10.45 10.33
N THR A 32 2.31 10.46 9.41
CA THR A 32 0.97 9.90 9.65
C THR A 32 1.04 8.39 9.90
N ALA A 33 1.79 7.65 9.08
CA ALA A 33 1.99 6.22 9.23
C ALA A 33 2.68 5.85 10.56
N PHE A 34 3.63 6.68 11.03
CA PHE A 34 4.21 6.55 12.36
C PHE A 34 3.14 6.60 13.45
N VAL A 35 2.27 7.60 13.41
CA VAL A 35 1.19 7.77 14.41
C VAL A 35 0.21 6.62 14.35
N GLU A 36 -0.23 6.22 13.16
CA GLU A 36 -1.16 5.11 12.94
C GLU A 36 -0.65 3.80 13.54
N ALA A 37 0.58 3.42 13.21
CA ALA A 37 1.16 2.16 13.65
C ALA A 37 1.45 2.15 15.15
N THR A 38 1.89 3.28 15.71
CA THR A 38 2.08 3.43 17.16
C THR A 38 0.76 3.28 17.92
N LEU A 39 -0.29 3.96 17.45
CA LEU A 39 -1.63 3.83 18.05
C LEU A 39 -2.19 2.41 17.93
N ALA A 40 -1.96 1.76 16.78
CA ALA A 40 -2.40 0.39 16.59
C ALA A 40 -1.74 -0.60 17.58
N GLN A 41 -0.48 -0.40 17.89
CA GLN A 41 0.22 -1.18 18.91
C GLN A 41 -0.26 -0.89 20.34
N LEU A 42 -0.58 0.38 20.65
CA LEU A 42 -1.09 0.77 21.96
C LEU A 42 -2.49 0.23 22.24
N HIS A 43 -3.31 0.11 21.20
CA HIS A 43 -4.72 -0.27 21.31
C HIS A 43 -5.04 -1.64 20.69
N LYS A 44 -4.03 -2.53 20.58
CA LYS A 44 -4.23 -3.88 20.08
C LYS A 44 -4.94 -4.77 21.08
N GLU A 45 -5.70 -5.74 20.58
CA GLU A 45 -6.41 -6.74 21.37
C GLU A 45 -5.95 -8.15 21.01
N PRO A 46 -6.06 -9.14 21.92
CA PRO A 46 -5.82 -10.54 21.61
C PRO A 46 -6.75 -11.03 20.50
N ASP A 47 -6.24 -11.87 19.61
CA ASP A 47 -7.02 -12.52 18.53
C ASP A 47 -7.32 -13.99 18.91
N PRO A 48 -8.55 -14.30 19.33
CA PRO A 48 -8.87 -15.66 19.79
C PRO A 48 -8.97 -16.68 18.69
N LEU A 49 -9.15 -16.28 17.41
CA LEU A 49 -9.29 -17.23 16.28
C LEU A 49 -7.95 -17.62 15.66
N TYR A 50 -7.01 -16.66 15.60
CA TYR A 50 -5.75 -16.84 14.88
C TYR A 50 -4.53 -16.84 15.79
N SER A 51 -4.70 -16.61 17.08
CA SER A 51 -3.65 -16.34 18.07
C SER A 51 -2.88 -15.04 17.79
N GLY A 52 -2.14 -14.52 18.78
CA GLY A 52 -1.46 -13.23 18.67
C GLY A 52 -2.41 -12.03 18.90
N TYR A 53 -2.21 -10.99 18.15
CA TYR A 53 -2.93 -9.72 18.31
C TYR A 53 -3.62 -9.28 17.03
N ARG A 54 -4.65 -8.47 17.20
CA ARG A 54 -5.35 -7.74 16.15
C ARG A 54 -5.59 -6.31 16.58
N GLY A 55 -5.89 -5.43 15.66
CA GLY A 55 -6.14 -4.01 15.94
C GLY A 55 -6.31 -3.22 14.68
N GLY A 56 -5.98 -1.96 14.74
CA GLY A 56 -6.12 -1.00 13.66
C GLY A 56 -7.16 0.06 14.02
N PRO A 57 -7.57 0.91 13.04
CA PRO A 57 -8.40 2.07 13.33
C PRO A 57 -9.74 1.76 14.02
N ALA A 58 -10.42 0.69 13.63
CA ALA A 58 -11.68 0.33 14.28
C ALA A 58 -11.54 0.18 15.80
N TYR A 59 -10.39 -0.35 16.24
CA TYR A 59 -10.10 -0.60 17.67
C TYR A 59 -9.67 0.67 18.40
N TYR A 60 -8.69 1.44 17.90
CA TYR A 60 -8.29 2.66 18.61
C TYR A 60 -9.35 3.76 18.54
N ILE A 61 -10.18 3.84 17.48
CA ILE A 61 -11.37 4.70 17.45
C ILE A 61 -12.35 4.28 18.55
N HIS A 62 -12.59 2.97 18.68
CA HIS A 62 -13.49 2.43 19.70
C HIS A 62 -13.02 2.81 21.10
N HIS A 63 -11.78 2.52 21.44
CA HIS A 63 -11.19 2.82 22.75
C HIS A 63 -11.21 4.32 23.04
N TYR A 64 -10.89 5.17 22.08
CA TYR A 64 -10.95 6.62 22.27
C TYR A 64 -12.32 7.10 22.73
N PHE A 65 -13.40 6.61 22.12
CA PHE A 65 -14.75 7.01 22.48
C PHE A 65 -15.26 6.35 23.77
N GLU A 66 -14.76 5.18 24.13
CA GLU A 66 -15.00 4.56 25.43
C GLU A 66 -14.37 5.38 26.54
N ASP A 67 -13.09 5.68 26.42
CA ASP A 67 -12.34 6.48 27.40
C ASP A 67 -12.97 7.84 27.59
N LYS A 68 -13.34 8.54 26.52
CA LYS A 68 -13.97 9.85 26.59
C LYS A 68 -15.37 9.82 27.21
N SER A 69 -16.13 8.75 27.01
CA SER A 69 -17.50 8.64 27.57
C SER A 69 -17.55 8.02 28.95
N GLY A 70 -16.47 7.38 29.41
CA GLY A 70 -16.42 6.61 30.67
C GLY A 70 -17.37 5.40 30.70
N LYS A 71 -17.90 4.99 29.54
CA LYS A 71 -18.88 3.90 29.43
C LYS A 71 -18.43 2.90 28.38
N LYS A 72 -18.44 1.61 28.71
CA LYS A 72 -18.25 0.54 27.75
C LYS A 72 -19.36 0.55 26.71
N LYS A 73 -18.99 0.45 25.43
CA LYS A 73 -19.90 0.40 24.28
C LYS A 73 -19.68 -0.88 23.51
N LYS A 74 -20.73 -1.49 23.01
CA LYS A 74 -20.60 -2.66 22.14
C LYS A 74 -19.98 -2.28 20.79
N HIS A 75 -20.41 -1.16 20.22
CA HIS A 75 -19.91 -0.60 18.95
C HIS A 75 -19.95 0.93 19.02
N VAL A 76 -18.98 1.57 18.38
CA VAL A 76 -18.91 3.00 18.15
C VAL A 76 -19.21 3.27 16.68
N ILE A 77 -20.14 4.17 16.38
CA ILE A 77 -20.61 4.43 15.01
C ILE A 77 -19.45 4.74 14.06
N ILE A 78 -18.53 5.62 14.46
CA ILE A 78 -17.38 6.00 13.62
C ILE A 78 -16.46 4.79 13.33
N ALA A 79 -16.24 3.94 14.33
CA ALA A 79 -15.46 2.71 14.15
C ALA A 79 -16.17 1.69 13.24
N VAL A 80 -17.51 1.60 13.32
CA VAL A 80 -18.32 0.78 12.42
C VAL A 80 -18.23 1.31 10.98
N LEU A 81 -18.37 2.63 10.79
CA LEU A 81 -18.27 3.25 9.48
C LEU A 81 -16.87 3.05 8.87
N PHE A 82 -15.82 3.22 9.67
CA PHE A 82 -14.46 2.90 9.23
C PHE A 82 -14.33 1.43 8.81
N ALA A 83 -14.80 0.50 9.64
CA ALA A 83 -14.68 -0.93 9.36
C ALA A 83 -15.42 -1.33 8.08
N ILE A 84 -16.62 -0.81 7.85
CA ILE A 84 -17.40 -1.03 6.61
C ILE A 84 -16.65 -0.44 5.40
N SER A 85 -16.15 0.81 5.51
CA SER A 85 -15.39 1.46 4.44
C SER A 85 -14.15 0.65 4.05
N GLY A 86 -13.46 0.06 5.04
CA GLY A 86 -12.33 -0.83 4.81
C GLY A 86 -12.70 -2.09 4.05
N LEU A 87 -13.80 -2.74 4.43
CA LEU A 87 -14.26 -3.94 3.71
C LEU A 87 -14.64 -3.64 2.25
N ILE A 88 -15.27 -2.48 1.99
CA ILE A 88 -15.59 -2.00 0.64
C ILE A 88 -14.30 -1.72 -0.14
N CYS A 89 -13.35 -1.01 0.46
CA CYS A 89 -12.07 -0.69 -0.14
C CYS A 89 -11.34 -1.95 -0.60
N TRP A 90 -11.20 -2.93 0.28
CA TRP A 90 -10.46 -4.15 -0.04
C TRP A 90 -11.18 -5.06 -1.04
N CYS A 91 -12.51 -4.98 -1.14
CA CYS A 91 -13.25 -5.54 -2.27
C CYS A 91 -12.84 -4.87 -3.59
N GLY A 92 -12.77 -3.55 -3.63
CA GLY A 92 -12.31 -2.79 -4.80
C GLY A 92 -10.86 -3.11 -5.17
N ILE A 93 -9.95 -3.14 -4.19
CA ILE A 93 -8.54 -3.48 -4.43
C ILE A 93 -8.42 -4.93 -4.96
N SER A 94 -9.24 -5.88 -4.49
CA SER A 94 -9.27 -7.25 -5.04
C SER A 94 -9.61 -7.25 -6.53
N GLN A 95 -10.52 -6.38 -6.97
CA GLN A 95 -10.85 -6.22 -8.39
C GLN A 95 -9.67 -5.64 -9.18
N VAL A 96 -9.04 -4.57 -8.69
CA VAL A 96 -7.86 -3.94 -9.31
C VAL A 96 -6.72 -4.94 -9.48
N ILE A 97 -6.49 -5.79 -8.48
CA ILE A 97 -5.50 -6.86 -8.50
C ILE A 97 -5.74 -7.80 -9.67
N SER A 98 -6.94 -8.36 -9.75
CA SER A 98 -7.28 -9.34 -10.79
C SER A 98 -7.23 -8.72 -12.18
N ASN A 99 -7.81 -7.54 -12.37
CA ASN A 99 -7.81 -6.82 -13.64
C ASN A 99 -6.38 -6.61 -14.17
N SER A 100 -5.49 -6.16 -13.31
CA SER A 100 -4.10 -5.89 -13.68
C SER A 100 -3.32 -7.16 -14.04
N VAL A 101 -3.56 -8.26 -13.33
CA VAL A 101 -2.93 -9.56 -13.65
C VAL A 101 -3.43 -10.07 -14.98
N THR A 102 -4.74 -10.06 -15.21
CA THR A 102 -5.34 -10.59 -16.44
C THR A 102 -4.90 -9.81 -17.67
N SER A 103 -4.94 -8.46 -17.60
CA SER A 103 -4.41 -7.59 -18.66
C SER A 103 -2.93 -7.84 -18.93
N SER A 104 -2.13 -8.00 -17.88
CA SER A 104 -0.69 -8.25 -18.01
C SER A 104 -0.37 -9.60 -18.68
N PHE A 105 -1.16 -10.65 -18.39
CA PHE A 105 -1.02 -11.96 -19.01
C PHE A 105 -1.52 -11.98 -20.45
N GLU A 106 -2.60 -11.26 -20.75
CA GLU A 106 -3.08 -11.06 -22.11
C GLU A 106 -1.99 -10.42 -22.98
N ASN A 107 -1.37 -9.35 -22.49
CA ASN A 107 -0.29 -8.65 -23.20
C ASN A 107 1.00 -9.48 -23.37
N ALA A 108 1.32 -10.34 -22.38
CA ALA A 108 2.55 -11.13 -22.40
C ALA A 108 2.41 -12.42 -23.20
N PHE A 109 1.28 -13.08 -23.11
CA PHE A 109 1.10 -14.46 -23.59
C PHE A 109 -0.10 -14.62 -24.55
N GLY A 110 -0.89 -13.56 -24.79
CA GLY A 110 -2.11 -13.63 -25.61
C GLY A 110 -3.22 -14.48 -24.97
N ILE A 111 -3.18 -14.71 -23.66
CA ILE A 111 -4.17 -15.52 -22.95
C ILE A 111 -5.40 -14.66 -22.66
N PRO A 112 -6.60 -15.05 -23.13
CA PRO A 112 -7.83 -14.31 -22.83
C PRO A 112 -8.04 -14.12 -21.30
N PRO A 113 -8.47 -12.93 -20.84
CA PRO A 113 -8.61 -12.58 -19.41
C PRO A 113 -9.38 -13.60 -18.59
N ILE A 114 -10.41 -14.23 -19.16
CA ILE A 114 -11.25 -15.20 -18.44
C ILE A 114 -10.45 -16.42 -17.95
N TYR A 115 -9.52 -16.96 -18.75
CA TYR A 115 -8.72 -18.11 -18.32
C TYR A 115 -7.76 -17.76 -17.20
N THR A 116 -7.09 -16.62 -17.31
CA THR A 116 -6.20 -16.12 -16.26
C THR A 116 -7.01 -15.83 -14.98
N THR A 117 -8.21 -15.27 -15.10
CA THR A 117 -9.11 -15.03 -13.96
C THR A 117 -9.48 -16.32 -13.24
N VAL A 118 -9.92 -17.33 -13.99
CA VAL A 118 -10.31 -18.63 -13.40
C VAL A 118 -9.14 -19.28 -12.68
N ILE A 119 -7.95 -19.27 -13.28
CA ILE A 119 -6.74 -19.84 -12.67
C ILE A 119 -6.38 -19.05 -11.40
N LEU A 120 -6.37 -17.72 -11.46
CA LEU A 120 -6.05 -16.86 -10.32
C LEU A 120 -7.00 -17.11 -9.15
N VAL A 121 -8.30 -17.14 -9.42
CA VAL A 121 -9.34 -17.38 -8.39
C VAL A 121 -9.24 -18.80 -7.84
N ALA A 122 -9.00 -19.81 -8.67
CA ALA A 122 -8.85 -21.20 -8.22
C ALA A 122 -7.64 -21.34 -7.27
N VAL A 123 -6.48 -20.78 -7.65
CA VAL A 123 -5.28 -20.80 -6.80
C VAL A 123 -5.53 -20.03 -5.51
N ALA A 124 -6.13 -18.84 -5.59
CA ALA A 124 -6.48 -18.04 -4.42
C ALA A 124 -7.45 -18.80 -3.49
N ALA A 125 -8.49 -19.43 -4.02
CA ALA A 125 -9.47 -20.19 -3.24
C ALA A 125 -8.82 -21.36 -2.48
N VAL A 126 -7.98 -22.15 -3.13
CA VAL A 126 -7.27 -23.28 -2.50
C VAL A 126 -6.45 -22.81 -1.28
N ILE A 127 -5.84 -21.64 -1.35
CA ILE A 127 -4.98 -21.13 -0.27
C ILE A 127 -5.83 -20.43 0.80
N VAL A 128 -6.71 -19.50 0.40
CA VAL A 128 -7.43 -18.61 1.31
C VAL A 128 -8.49 -19.36 2.15
N LEU A 129 -9.14 -20.38 1.59
CA LEU A 129 -10.17 -21.14 2.31
C LEU A 129 -9.60 -22.10 3.35
N ARG A 130 -8.28 -22.34 3.37
CA ARG A 130 -7.63 -23.07 4.47
C ARG A 130 -7.68 -22.23 5.76
N LYS A 131 -7.88 -22.89 6.91
CA LYS A 131 -7.96 -22.21 8.22
C LYS A 131 -6.66 -21.48 8.58
N ASN A 132 -5.52 -22.08 8.28
CA ASN A 132 -4.18 -21.56 8.60
C ASN A 132 -3.36 -21.41 7.31
N ALA A 133 -3.81 -20.53 6.41
CA ALA A 133 -3.07 -20.24 5.19
C ALA A 133 -1.89 -19.31 5.50
N THR A 134 -0.79 -19.88 5.97
CA THR A 134 0.49 -19.17 6.03
C THR A 134 1.27 -19.51 4.77
N VAL A 135 1.50 -18.53 3.92
CA VAL A 135 2.27 -18.73 2.70
C VAL A 135 3.70 -18.26 2.95
N LYS A 136 4.44 -19.01 3.79
CA LYS A 136 5.85 -18.73 4.10
C LYS A 136 6.75 -18.57 2.87
N VAL A 137 6.36 -19.19 1.75
CA VAL A 137 7.08 -19.03 0.47
C VAL A 137 7.06 -17.58 0.00
N LEU A 138 5.98 -16.84 0.25
CA LEU A 138 5.90 -15.43 -0.15
C LEU A 138 6.84 -14.53 0.66
N ASP A 139 7.13 -14.89 1.91
CA ASP A 139 8.06 -14.13 2.76
C ASP A 139 9.48 -14.13 2.18
N ILE A 140 9.82 -15.12 1.35
CA ILE A 140 11.10 -15.24 0.66
C ILE A 140 11.00 -14.73 -0.79
N VAL A 141 9.97 -15.14 -1.52
CA VAL A 141 9.84 -14.84 -2.95
C VAL A 141 9.61 -13.34 -3.19
N VAL A 142 8.77 -12.69 -2.37
CA VAL A 142 8.44 -11.26 -2.55
C VAL A 142 9.67 -10.34 -2.39
N PRO A 143 10.52 -10.46 -1.35
CA PRO A 143 11.75 -9.69 -1.27
C PRO A 143 12.71 -9.93 -2.43
N ILE A 144 12.91 -11.19 -2.85
CA ILE A 144 13.77 -11.51 -4.00
C ILE A 144 13.27 -10.81 -5.27
N MET A 145 11.97 -10.86 -5.52
CA MET A 145 11.38 -10.19 -6.68
C MET A 145 11.49 -8.67 -6.60
N ALA A 146 11.34 -8.10 -5.39
CA ALA A 146 11.53 -6.65 -5.20
C ALA A 146 12.97 -6.25 -5.53
N VAL A 147 13.95 -7.01 -5.09
CA VAL A 147 15.38 -6.80 -5.42
C VAL A 147 15.61 -6.93 -6.93
N CYS A 148 15.08 -7.98 -7.60
CA CYS A 148 15.19 -8.14 -9.04
C CYS A 148 14.55 -6.97 -9.80
N TYR A 149 13.36 -6.52 -9.38
CA TYR A 149 12.70 -5.36 -9.99
C TYR A 149 13.52 -4.09 -9.84
N PHE A 150 14.07 -3.86 -8.65
CA PHE A 150 14.92 -2.72 -8.37
C PHE A 150 16.21 -2.75 -9.21
N ALA A 151 16.88 -3.91 -9.29
CA ALA A 151 18.08 -4.10 -10.10
C ALA A 151 17.83 -3.82 -11.59
N ILE A 152 16.73 -4.34 -12.14
CA ILE A 152 16.32 -4.07 -13.54
C ILE A 152 16.05 -2.58 -13.73
N THR A 153 15.38 -1.92 -12.79
CA THR A 153 15.12 -0.49 -12.89
C THR A 153 16.41 0.32 -12.87
N ILE A 154 17.33 0.01 -11.96
CA ILE A 154 18.66 0.67 -11.92
C ILE A 154 19.40 0.46 -13.24
N PHE A 155 19.37 -0.74 -13.81
CA PHE A 155 19.96 -1.02 -15.12
C PHE A 155 19.36 -0.12 -16.22
N ILE A 156 18.04 0.02 -16.26
CA ILE A 156 17.36 0.91 -17.23
C ILE A 156 17.77 2.37 -17.02
N ILE A 157 17.84 2.84 -15.76
CA ILE A 157 18.27 4.21 -15.42
C ILE A 157 19.70 4.46 -15.86
N ILE A 158 20.64 3.55 -15.56
CA ILE A 158 22.04 3.67 -15.95
C ILE A 158 22.18 3.71 -17.48
N LYS A 159 21.45 2.83 -18.19
CA LYS A 159 21.46 2.81 -19.67
C LYS A 159 20.93 4.12 -20.27
N ASN A 160 20.02 4.81 -19.59
CA ASN A 160 19.40 6.05 -20.03
C ASN A 160 19.83 7.26 -19.20
N ILE A 161 21.02 7.22 -18.57
CA ILE A 161 21.46 8.24 -17.61
C ILE A 161 21.48 9.65 -18.23
N GLY A 162 21.79 9.77 -19.52
CA GLY A 162 21.77 11.05 -20.24
C GLY A 162 20.39 11.68 -20.39
N MET A 163 19.30 10.90 -20.25
CA MET A 163 17.93 11.39 -20.28
C MET A 163 17.43 11.86 -18.91
N MET A 164 18.10 11.49 -17.83
CA MET A 164 17.62 11.80 -16.47
C MET A 164 17.41 13.28 -16.22
N PRO A 165 18.32 14.20 -16.61
CA PRO A 165 18.07 15.63 -16.42
C PRO A 165 16.80 16.13 -17.11
N SER A 166 16.51 15.66 -18.32
CA SER A 166 15.31 16.01 -19.06
C SER A 166 14.05 15.43 -18.45
N VAL A 167 14.10 14.20 -17.92
CA VAL A 167 12.99 13.56 -17.21
C VAL A 167 12.65 14.33 -15.93
N PHE A 168 13.66 14.69 -15.13
CA PHE A 168 13.43 15.50 -13.93
C PHE A 168 12.88 16.89 -14.28
N SER A 169 13.46 17.58 -15.29
CA SER A 169 12.94 18.88 -15.77
C SER A 169 11.46 18.75 -16.14
N ARG A 170 11.10 17.70 -16.91
CA ARG A 170 9.72 17.42 -17.30
C ARG A 170 8.81 17.19 -16.09
N ILE A 171 9.26 16.42 -15.09
CA ILE A 171 8.48 16.19 -13.85
C ILE A 171 8.16 17.52 -13.17
N PHE A 172 9.15 18.40 -12.99
CA PHE A 172 8.94 19.69 -12.32
C PHE A 172 8.13 20.68 -13.18
N GLU A 173 8.40 20.78 -14.47
CA GLU A 173 7.67 21.65 -15.38
C GLU A 173 6.17 21.30 -15.46
N GLU A 174 5.85 20.00 -15.55
CA GLU A 174 4.47 19.53 -15.60
C GLU A 174 3.80 19.58 -14.21
N ALA A 175 4.56 19.38 -13.10
CA ALA A 175 4.00 19.44 -11.76
C ALA A 175 3.40 20.81 -11.41
N PHE A 176 3.97 21.90 -11.93
CA PHE A 176 3.55 23.28 -11.65
C PHE A 176 2.76 23.91 -12.81
N GLY A 177 2.36 23.13 -13.79
CA GLY A 177 1.46 23.56 -14.85
C GLY A 177 2.07 24.50 -15.90
N ILE A 178 3.39 24.61 -15.97
CA ILE A 178 4.07 25.53 -16.90
C ILE A 178 3.74 25.19 -18.37
N ARG A 179 3.50 23.91 -18.68
CA ARG A 179 3.08 23.43 -20.01
C ARG A 179 1.59 23.16 -20.16
N GLN A 180 0.84 23.02 -19.06
CA GLN A 180 -0.56 22.54 -19.07
C GLN A 180 -1.62 23.59 -18.76
N VAL A 181 -1.25 24.85 -18.58
CA VAL A 181 -2.20 25.95 -18.29
C VAL A 181 -3.32 26.06 -19.35
N ALA A 182 -3.05 25.61 -20.57
CA ALA A 182 -4.02 25.63 -21.68
C ALA A 182 -5.12 24.54 -21.62
N ALA A 183 -5.02 23.53 -20.78
CA ALA A 183 -5.91 22.35 -20.79
C ALA A 183 -6.59 22.04 -19.45
N GLY A 184 -6.67 22.97 -18.51
CA GLY A 184 -7.23 22.71 -17.17
C GLY A 184 -6.39 21.75 -16.30
N GLY A 185 -5.11 21.55 -16.65
CA GLY A 185 -4.30 20.42 -16.26
C GLY A 185 -3.72 20.43 -14.85
N PHE A 186 -3.47 21.59 -14.21
CA PHE A 186 -2.81 21.61 -12.90
C PHE A 186 -3.60 20.84 -11.82
N GLY A 187 -4.91 21.08 -11.74
CA GLY A 187 -5.77 20.40 -10.78
C GLY A 187 -5.81 18.88 -11.00
N ALA A 188 -5.82 18.44 -12.25
CA ALA A 188 -5.79 17.02 -12.59
C ALA A 188 -4.44 16.35 -12.23
N VAL A 189 -3.32 17.01 -12.54
CA VAL A 189 -1.96 16.54 -12.19
C VAL A 189 -1.81 16.37 -10.67
N LEU A 190 -2.16 17.41 -9.92
CA LEU A 190 -2.12 17.45 -8.47
C LEU A 190 -3.03 16.36 -7.88
N MET A 191 -4.29 16.31 -8.30
CA MET A 191 -5.27 15.35 -7.77
C MET A 191 -4.87 13.92 -8.05
N ASN A 192 -4.44 13.61 -9.28
CA ASN A 192 -4.00 12.24 -9.61
C ASN A 192 -2.70 11.87 -8.90
N GLY A 193 -1.74 12.77 -8.79
CA GLY A 193 -0.51 12.53 -8.05
C GLY A 193 -0.77 12.22 -6.58
N VAL A 194 -1.54 13.06 -5.89
CA VAL A 194 -1.88 12.87 -4.48
C VAL A 194 -2.70 11.60 -4.28
N LYS A 195 -3.76 11.40 -5.07
CA LYS A 195 -4.65 10.23 -4.98
C LYS A 195 -3.88 8.92 -5.17
N ARG A 196 -3.03 8.85 -6.18
CA ARG A 196 -2.24 7.66 -6.49
C ARG A 196 -1.05 7.45 -5.54
N GLY A 197 -0.49 8.52 -5.00
CA GLY A 197 0.48 8.45 -3.92
C GLY A 197 -0.11 7.82 -2.67
N LEU A 198 -1.24 8.31 -2.19
CA LEU A 198 -1.97 7.76 -1.05
C LEU A 198 -2.44 6.33 -1.29
N PHE A 199 -2.86 6.01 -2.52
CA PHE A 199 -3.21 4.63 -2.89
C PHE A 199 -2.00 3.68 -2.78
N SER A 200 -0.79 4.13 -3.12
CA SER A 200 0.41 3.29 -3.07
C SER A 200 0.91 3.03 -1.66
N ASN A 201 1.04 4.07 -0.86
CA ASN A 201 1.64 3.99 0.47
C ASN A 201 0.63 3.79 1.61
N GLU A 202 -0.67 3.95 1.32
CA GLU A 202 -1.80 3.78 2.24
C GLU A 202 -1.70 4.61 3.55
N ALA A 203 -0.79 5.60 3.61
CA ALA A 203 -0.60 6.43 4.80
C ALA A 203 -1.84 7.29 5.09
N GLY A 204 -2.35 7.21 6.30
CA GLY A 204 -3.59 7.87 6.71
C GLY A 204 -4.87 7.12 6.36
N SER A 205 -4.79 6.05 5.54
CA SER A 205 -5.96 5.24 5.19
C SER A 205 -6.40 4.28 6.29
N GLY A 206 -5.47 3.86 7.16
CA GLY A 206 -5.77 2.94 8.24
C GLY A 206 -5.63 1.46 7.88
N SER A 207 -5.11 1.10 6.70
CA SER A 207 -4.88 -0.30 6.32
C SER A 207 -3.66 -0.88 7.05
N ALA A 208 -2.51 -0.19 6.92
CA ALA A 208 -1.25 -0.62 7.52
C ALA A 208 -1.30 -0.82 9.04
N PRO A 209 -2.04 -0.01 9.82
CA PRO A 209 -2.24 -0.22 11.26
C PRO A 209 -2.82 -1.58 11.62
N CYS A 210 -3.63 -2.21 10.75
CA CYS A 210 -4.15 -3.55 11.01
C CYS A 210 -3.04 -4.61 11.05
N ALA A 211 -2.00 -4.45 10.21
CA ALA A 211 -0.81 -5.30 10.26
C ALA A 211 0.12 -4.91 11.40
N ALA A 212 0.31 -3.61 11.63
CA ALA A 212 1.16 -3.11 12.69
C ALA A 212 0.70 -3.59 14.08
N ALA A 213 -0.61 -3.68 14.32
CA ALA A 213 -1.16 -4.21 15.57
C ALA A 213 -0.81 -5.67 15.83
N ALA A 214 -0.72 -6.49 14.77
CA ALA A 214 -0.40 -7.91 14.89
C ALA A 214 1.11 -8.18 14.96
N ALA A 215 1.94 -7.20 14.68
CA ALA A 215 3.39 -7.34 14.73
C ALA A 215 3.88 -7.46 16.20
N GLU A 216 4.81 -8.37 16.41
CA GLU A 216 5.54 -8.48 17.68
C GLU A 216 6.67 -7.44 17.69
N CYS A 217 6.53 -6.44 18.53
CA CYS A 217 7.51 -5.36 18.68
C CYS A 217 7.75 -5.10 20.17
N ASP A 218 9.01 -4.82 20.53
CA ASP A 218 9.39 -4.50 21.90
C ASP A 218 8.74 -3.19 22.39
N THR A 219 8.56 -2.24 21.49
CA THR A 219 7.93 -0.95 21.75
C THR A 219 7.01 -0.50 20.63
N PRO A 220 5.88 0.16 20.92
CA PRO A 220 4.98 0.72 19.90
C PRO A 220 5.68 1.64 18.90
N VAL A 221 6.68 2.40 19.36
CA VAL A 221 7.47 3.34 18.56
C VAL A 221 8.25 2.64 17.44
N LYS A 222 8.81 1.45 17.70
CA LYS A 222 9.53 0.68 16.65
C LYS A 222 8.59 0.30 15.50
N ALA A 223 7.35 -0.09 15.80
CA ALA A 223 6.35 -0.34 14.75
C ALA A 223 6.05 0.94 13.95
N GLY A 224 5.89 2.08 14.64
CA GLY A 224 5.69 3.39 14.02
C GLY A 224 6.83 3.78 13.08
N LEU A 225 8.07 3.68 13.53
CA LEU A 225 9.27 4.01 12.73
C LEU A 225 9.41 3.08 11.51
N THR A 226 9.11 1.79 11.69
CA THR A 226 9.15 0.83 10.58
C THR A 226 8.13 1.17 9.50
N GLN A 227 6.91 1.56 9.89
CA GLN A 227 5.88 1.98 8.93
C GLN A 227 6.23 3.30 8.24
N ALA A 228 6.77 4.28 8.96
CA ALA A 228 7.22 5.54 8.39
C ALA A 228 8.30 5.33 7.32
N LEU A 229 9.28 4.46 7.62
CA LEU A 229 10.31 4.07 6.66
C LEU A 229 9.74 3.32 5.47
N GLY A 230 8.76 2.43 5.71
CA GLY A 230 8.06 1.68 4.66
C GLY A 230 7.37 2.60 3.66
N VAL A 231 6.63 3.60 4.12
CA VAL A 231 5.97 4.62 3.28
C VAL A 231 6.98 5.39 2.42
N PHE A 232 8.09 5.80 3.03
CA PHE A 232 9.15 6.49 2.33
C PHE A 232 9.76 5.62 1.22
N ILE A 233 10.15 4.39 1.53
CA ILE A 233 10.75 3.46 0.56
C ILE A 233 9.77 3.12 -0.55
N ASP A 234 8.50 2.81 -0.23
CA ASP A 234 7.50 2.47 -1.23
C ASP A 234 7.33 3.58 -2.27
N THR A 235 7.11 4.80 -1.84
CA THR A 235 6.74 5.86 -2.76
C THR A 235 7.95 6.61 -3.32
N ILE A 236 8.90 7.01 -2.48
CA ILE A 236 10.06 7.79 -2.96
C ILE A 236 11.01 6.91 -3.78
N VAL A 237 11.20 5.64 -3.38
CA VAL A 237 12.14 4.76 -4.11
C VAL A 237 11.40 3.94 -5.17
N ILE A 238 10.47 3.06 -4.78
CA ILE A 238 9.93 2.05 -5.69
C ILE A 238 8.94 2.65 -6.70
N CYS A 239 8.07 3.60 -6.29
CA CYS A 239 7.20 4.29 -7.25
C CYS A 239 8.00 5.13 -8.24
N SER A 240 9.07 5.80 -7.79
CA SER A 240 9.97 6.54 -8.68
C SER A 240 10.66 5.61 -9.67
N CYS A 241 11.08 4.42 -9.25
CA CYS A 241 11.61 3.40 -10.14
C CYS A 241 10.62 3.07 -11.26
N THR A 242 9.36 2.81 -10.93
CA THR A 242 8.31 2.53 -11.90
C THR A 242 8.06 3.72 -12.83
N ALA A 243 8.06 4.93 -12.29
CA ALA A 243 7.92 6.16 -13.08
C ALA A 243 9.07 6.34 -14.08
N MET A 244 10.31 6.13 -13.64
CA MET A 244 11.48 6.27 -14.50
C MET A 244 11.46 5.30 -15.68
N ILE A 245 11.01 4.04 -15.50
CA ILE A 245 10.83 3.09 -16.60
C ILE A 245 9.92 3.67 -17.69
N MET A 246 8.80 4.27 -17.30
CA MET A 246 7.82 4.81 -18.24
C MET A 246 8.27 6.14 -18.86
N LEU A 247 8.85 7.04 -18.06
CA LEU A 247 9.24 8.39 -18.52
C LEU A 247 10.52 8.40 -19.38
N THR A 248 11.33 7.33 -19.34
CA THR A 248 12.49 7.16 -20.23
C THR A 248 12.14 6.46 -21.54
N ALA A 249 10.93 5.93 -21.68
CA ALA A 249 10.44 5.41 -22.95
C ALA A 249 9.98 6.57 -23.86
N PRO A 250 10.18 6.45 -25.20
CA PRO A 250 9.70 7.45 -26.15
C PRO A 250 8.18 7.63 -26.08
N GLU A 251 7.74 8.88 -26.21
CA GLU A 251 6.33 9.24 -26.05
C GLU A 251 5.41 8.54 -27.06
N ASN A 252 5.88 8.33 -28.30
CA ASN A 252 5.13 7.60 -29.33
C ASN A 252 4.86 6.13 -28.98
N ILE A 253 5.58 5.55 -28.04
CA ILE A 253 5.39 4.16 -27.56
C ILE A 253 4.38 4.09 -26.44
N VAL A 254 4.33 5.12 -25.60
CA VAL A 254 3.54 5.13 -24.37
C VAL A 254 2.28 6.00 -24.44
N ALA A 255 2.22 6.96 -25.38
CA ALA A 255 1.07 7.88 -25.51
C ALA A 255 -0.23 7.13 -25.79
N GLY A 256 -1.30 7.52 -25.09
CA GLY A 256 -2.63 6.94 -25.23
C GLY A 256 -2.81 5.55 -24.65
N LYS A 257 -1.79 5.03 -23.95
CA LYS A 257 -1.88 3.74 -23.26
C LYS A 257 -2.23 3.92 -21.79
N GLU A 258 -2.96 2.96 -21.27
CA GLU A 258 -3.43 2.95 -19.89
C GLU A 258 -3.11 1.61 -19.21
N GLY A 259 -3.17 1.58 -17.88
CA GLY A 259 -3.01 0.35 -17.13
C GLY A 259 -1.70 -0.38 -17.44
N MET A 260 -1.76 -1.70 -17.49
CA MET A 260 -0.57 -2.52 -17.71
C MET A 260 0.02 -2.37 -19.11
N ASP A 261 -0.77 -1.95 -20.11
CA ASP A 261 -0.28 -1.69 -21.46
C ASP A 261 0.79 -0.61 -21.52
N LEU A 262 0.63 0.44 -20.70
CA LEU A 262 1.62 1.51 -20.59
C LEU A 262 2.94 0.98 -20.05
N LEU A 263 2.91 0.32 -18.89
CA LEU A 263 4.13 -0.19 -18.24
C LEU A 263 4.82 -1.28 -19.08
N GLN A 264 4.05 -2.22 -19.61
CA GLN A 264 4.60 -3.31 -20.41
C GLN A 264 5.14 -2.83 -21.76
N SER A 265 4.56 -1.80 -22.35
CA SER A 265 5.10 -1.19 -23.57
C SER A 265 6.43 -0.47 -23.32
N ALA A 266 6.55 0.25 -22.20
CA ALA A 266 7.81 0.84 -21.79
C ALA A 266 8.87 -0.24 -21.52
N MET A 267 8.50 -1.32 -20.83
CA MET A 267 9.41 -2.45 -20.57
C MET A 267 9.82 -3.18 -21.85
N ARG A 268 8.92 -3.31 -22.82
CA ARG A 268 9.24 -3.89 -24.14
C ARG A 268 10.26 -3.04 -24.88
N TYR A 269 10.16 -1.71 -24.81
CA TYR A 269 11.15 -0.82 -25.39
C TYR A 269 12.53 -1.01 -24.76
N HIS A 270 12.62 -1.13 -23.44
CA HIS A 270 13.91 -1.22 -22.74
C HIS A 270 14.55 -2.61 -22.79
N LEU A 271 13.77 -3.69 -22.72
CA LEU A 271 14.21 -5.07 -22.49
C LEU A 271 13.60 -6.10 -23.46
N GLY A 272 12.85 -5.66 -24.48
CA GLY A 272 12.14 -6.57 -25.38
C GLY A 272 11.05 -7.39 -24.68
N ASP A 273 10.76 -8.55 -25.22
CA ASP A 273 9.71 -9.45 -24.70
C ASP A 273 10.03 -9.98 -23.30
N PHE A 274 11.31 -10.10 -22.93
CA PHE A 274 11.70 -10.43 -21.57
C PHE A 274 11.10 -9.45 -20.55
N GLY A 275 11.12 -8.14 -20.84
CA GLY A 275 10.54 -7.12 -19.97
C GLY A 275 9.04 -7.31 -19.75
N VAL A 276 8.30 -7.66 -20.80
CA VAL A 276 6.85 -7.89 -20.73
C VAL A 276 6.52 -9.12 -19.88
N ILE A 277 7.22 -10.23 -20.12
CA ILE A 277 7.06 -11.48 -19.36
C ILE A 277 7.46 -11.25 -17.88
N PHE A 278 8.56 -10.56 -17.65
CA PHE A 278 9.01 -10.23 -16.30
C PHE A 278 7.95 -9.45 -15.51
N ILE A 279 7.30 -8.43 -16.11
CA ILE A 279 6.20 -7.69 -15.47
C ILE A 279 5.03 -8.62 -15.20
N ALA A 280 4.61 -9.46 -16.12
CA ALA A 280 3.48 -10.37 -15.93
C ALA A 280 3.72 -11.34 -14.76
N VAL A 281 4.88 -12.01 -14.73
CA VAL A 281 5.21 -12.96 -13.65
C VAL A 281 5.36 -12.27 -12.30
N THR A 282 6.10 -11.16 -12.25
CA THR A 282 6.28 -10.44 -10.99
C THR A 282 4.99 -9.81 -10.48
N LEU A 283 4.12 -9.32 -11.38
CA LEU A 283 2.82 -8.79 -11.00
C LEU A 283 1.92 -9.89 -10.44
N PHE A 284 1.89 -11.08 -11.04
CA PHE A 284 1.13 -12.21 -10.53
C PHE A 284 1.51 -12.55 -9.09
N LEU A 285 2.80 -12.68 -8.79
CA LEU A 285 3.28 -13.04 -7.45
C LEU A 285 3.05 -11.92 -6.44
N PHE A 286 3.29 -10.65 -6.80
CA PHE A 286 2.97 -9.51 -5.92
C PHE A 286 1.47 -9.36 -5.69
N SER A 287 0.66 -9.60 -6.71
CA SER A 287 -0.80 -9.55 -6.62
C SER A 287 -1.33 -10.56 -5.62
N PHE A 288 -0.79 -11.76 -5.70
CA PHE A 288 -1.16 -12.84 -4.80
C PHE A 288 -0.81 -12.50 -3.34
N SER A 289 0.41 -12.01 -3.10
CA SER A 289 0.84 -11.54 -1.78
C SER A 289 -0.05 -10.39 -1.26
N THR A 290 -0.36 -9.42 -2.12
CA THR A 290 -1.22 -8.29 -1.75
C THR A 290 -2.64 -8.75 -1.42
N PHE A 291 -3.19 -9.68 -2.19
CA PHE A 291 -4.53 -10.23 -1.91
C PHE A 291 -4.60 -10.91 -0.53
N LEU A 292 -3.57 -11.67 -0.17
CA LEU A 292 -3.48 -12.26 1.18
C LEU A 292 -3.34 -11.18 2.27
N GLY A 293 -2.54 -10.14 2.01
CA GLY A 293 -2.40 -8.99 2.92
C GLY A 293 -3.72 -8.27 3.17
N ILE A 294 -4.50 -8.03 2.11
CA ILE A 294 -5.82 -7.39 2.22
C ILE A 294 -6.77 -8.24 3.09
N LEU A 295 -6.79 -9.55 2.89
CA LEU A 295 -7.60 -10.45 3.71
C LEU A 295 -7.16 -10.46 5.17
N PHE A 296 -5.85 -10.27 5.41
CA PHE A 296 -5.32 -10.12 6.75
C PHE A 296 -5.81 -8.82 7.41
N TYR A 297 -5.82 -7.69 6.70
CA TYR A 297 -6.38 -6.43 7.21
C TYR A 297 -7.89 -6.52 7.46
N ALA A 298 -8.61 -7.13 6.52
CA ALA A 298 -10.06 -7.31 6.62
C ALA A 298 -10.48 -8.12 7.85
N ARG A 299 -9.66 -9.08 8.27
CA ARG A 299 -9.90 -9.92 9.44
C ARG A 299 -10.23 -9.12 10.70
N SER A 300 -9.47 -8.08 10.98
CA SER A 300 -9.69 -7.19 12.14
C SER A 300 -11.03 -6.48 12.06
N ASN A 301 -11.39 -5.94 10.89
CA ASN A 301 -12.65 -5.23 10.69
C ASN A 301 -13.86 -6.18 10.70
N VAL A 302 -13.73 -7.38 10.13
CA VAL A 302 -14.78 -8.41 10.19
C VAL A 302 -15.02 -8.85 11.64
N ALA A 303 -13.95 -9.07 12.41
CA ALA A 303 -14.06 -9.41 13.83
C ALA A 303 -14.71 -8.29 14.66
N TYR A 304 -14.39 -7.03 14.37
CA TYR A 304 -14.99 -5.88 15.02
C TYR A 304 -16.50 -5.77 14.75
N LEU A 305 -16.93 -6.00 13.49
CA LEU A 305 -18.35 -5.85 13.10
C LEU A 305 -19.23 -7.05 13.49
N PHE A 306 -18.72 -8.26 13.31
CA PHE A 306 -19.52 -9.49 13.39
C PHE A 306 -19.07 -10.44 14.50
N GLY A 307 -18.03 -10.04 15.27
CA GLY A 307 -17.48 -10.87 16.35
C GLY A 307 -16.54 -11.97 15.86
N ASP A 308 -16.01 -12.71 16.79
CA ASP A 308 -15.00 -13.74 16.57
C ASP A 308 -15.65 -15.07 16.19
N ASN A 309 -15.96 -15.22 14.92
CA ASN A 309 -16.50 -16.48 14.40
C ASN A 309 -15.97 -16.82 13.00
N TRP A 310 -15.80 -18.11 12.75
CA TRP A 310 -15.26 -18.61 11.47
C TRP A 310 -16.21 -18.37 10.30
N ILE A 311 -17.51 -18.25 10.54
CA ILE A 311 -18.52 -18.08 9.50
C ILE A 311 -18.34 -16.70 8.85
N SER A 312 -18.31 -15.63 9.64
CA SER A 312 -18.15 -14.27 9.12
C SER A 312 -16.80 -14.09 8.40
N GLN A 313 -15.72 -14.67 8.95
CA GLN A 313 -14.40 -14.66 8.30
C GLN A 313 -14.43 -15.39 6.96
N THR A 314 -15.07 -16.55 6.88
CA THR A 314 -15.19 -17.32 5.64
C THR A 314 -16.08 -16.61 4.62
N MET A 315 -17.21 -16.03 5.04
CA MET A 315 -18.09 -15.26 4.15
C MET A 315 -17.36 -14.10 3.49
N TYR A 316 -16.53 -13.36 4.25
CA TYR A 316 -15.74 -12.28 3.67
C TYR A 316 -14.68 -12.81 2.69
N LYS A 317 -14.01 -13.92 2.99
CA LYS A 317 -13.07 -14.57 2.06
C LYS A 317 -13.75 -14.96 0.74
N VAL A 318 -14.96 -15.53 0.81
CA VAL A 318 -15.76 -15.86 -0.38
C VAL A 318 -16.14 -14.60 -1.15
N LEU A 319 -16.58 -13.53 -0.47
CA LEU A 319 -16.87 -12.24 -1.11
C LEU A 319 -15.63 -11.69 -1.84
N ALA A 320 -14.47 -11.71 -1.19
CA ALA A 320 -13.21 -11.25 -1.81
C ALA A 320 -12.82 -12.08 -3.05
N LEU A 321 -13.05 -13.41 -3.03
CA LEU A 321 -12.85 -14.27 -4.20
C LEU A 321 -13.83 -13.95 -5.34
N VAL A 322 -15.09 -13.64 -5.03
CA VAL A 322 -16.07 -13.16 -6.02
C VAL A 322 -15.61 -11.83 -6.62
N MET A 323 -15.13 -10.90 -5.79
CA MET A 323 -14.63 -9.62 -6.27
C MET A 323 -13.35 -9.78 -7.11
N LEU A 324 -12.49 -10.74 -6.77
CA LEU A 324 -11.33 -11.10 -7.58
C LEU A 324 -11.77 -11.62 -8.97
N PHE A 325 -12.82 -12.43 -9.03
CA PHE A 325 -13.38 -12.93 -10.28
C PHE A 325 -14.00 -11.80 -11.12
N VAL A 326 -14.85 -10.97 -10.52
CA VAL A 326 -15.49 -9.83 -11.19
C VAL A 326 -14.42 -8.88 -11.76
N GLY A 327 -13.38 -8.55 -10.98
CA GLY A 327 -12.31 -7.65 -11.42
C GLY A 327 -11.54 -8.16 -12.63
N GLY A 328 -11.34 -9.47 -12.73
CA GLY A 328 -10.59 -10.06 -13.85
C GLY A 328 -11.28 -9.94 -15.21
N ILE A 329 -12.60 -9.72 -15.22
CA ILE A 329 -13.40 -9.58 -16.46
C ILE A 329 -14.02 -8.19 -16.61
N ALA A 330 -13.94 -7.32 -15.60
CA ALA A 330 -14.53 -5.99 -15.62
C ALA A 330 -13.67 -4.96 -16.34
N ALA A 331 -14.29 -3.85 -16.76
CA ALA A 331 -13.59 -2.73 -17.37
C ALA A 331 -12.66 -2.03 -16.36
N TYR A 332 -11.50 -1.58 -16.85
CA TYR A 332 -10.45 -0.95 -16.04
C TYR A 332 -10.95 0.21 -15.16
N THR A 333 -11.74 1.14 -15.72
CA THR A 333 -12.26 2.28 -14.98
C THR A 333 -13.18 1.89 -13.84
N PHE A 334 -14.06 0.91 -14.05
CA PHE A 334 -15.00 0.44 -13.04
C PHE A 334 -14.31 -0.13 -11.80
N VAL A 335 -13.23 -0.90 -11.97
CA VAL A 335 -12.55 -1.55 -10.83
C VAL A 335 -11.82 -0.54 -9.94
N TRP A 336 -11.37 0.59 -10.50
CA TRP A 336 -10.70 1.64 -9.75
C TRP A 336 -11.65 2.47 -8.89
N ASP A 337 -12.85 2.74 -9.36
CA ASP A 337 -13.81 3.62 -8.67
C ASP A 337 -14.18 3.09 -7.28
N LEU A 338 -14.42 1.78 -7.16
CA LEU A 338 -14.79 1.18 -5.88
C LEU A 338 -13.64 1.26 -4.85
N GLY A 339 -12.41 0.98 -5.30
CA GLY A 339 -11.22 1.09 -4.46
C GLY A 339 -10.98 2.52 -3.98
N ASP A 340 -11.10 3.49 -4.88
CA ASP A 340 -10.89 4.91 -4.60
C ASP A 340 -11.91 5.48 -3.61
N VAL A 341 -13.19 5.12 -3.75
CA VAL A 341 -14.25 5.51 -2.79
C VAL A 341 -13.96 4.91 -1.41
N GLY A 342 -13.61 3.63 -1.36
CA GLY A 342 -13.32 2.95 -0.10
C GLY A 342 -12.11 3.57 0.63
N ILE A 343 -11.01 3.80 -0.06
CA ILE A 343 -9.81 4.45 0.51
C ILE A 343 -10.11 5.87 0.97
N GLY A 344 -10.87 6.63 0.19
CA GLY A 344 -11.26 7.99 0.56
C GLY A 344 -12.06 8.04 1.86
N LEU A 345 -13.06 7.18 2.00
CA LEU A 345 -13.87 7.10 3.23
C LEU A 345 -13.04 6.64 4.43
N MET A 346 -12.19 5.62 4.28
CA MET A 346 -11.27 5.18 5.32
C MET A 346 -10.38 6.33 5.80
N THR A 347 -9.78 7.06 4.86
CA THR A 347 -8.89 8.17 5.15
C THR A 347 -9.58 9.29 5.94
N ILE A 348 -10.82 9.65 5.58
CA ILE A 348 -11.59 10.68 6.29
C ILE A 348 -11.81 10.28 7.75
N PHE A 349 -12.33 9.08 8.00
CA PHE A 349 -12.60 8.62 9.37
C PHE A 349 -11.33 8.48 10.19
N ASN A 350 -10.27 7.93 9.58
CA ASN A 350 -9.02 7.67 10.28
C ASN A 350 -8.26 8.97 10.59
N THR A 351 -8.07 9.85 9.59
CA THR A 351 -7.33 11.11 9.79
C THR A 351 -7.98 12.00 10.85
N GLY A 352 -9.32 12.04 10.90
CA GLY A 352 -10.04 12.76 11.95
C GLY A 352 -9.67 12.27 13.36
N ILE A 353 -9.53 10.98 13.54
CA ILE A 353 -9.13 10.38 14.83
C ILE A 353 -7.63 10.56 15.11
N LEU A 354 -6.78 10.43 14.09
CA LEU A 354 -5.34 10.64 14.26
C LEU A 354 -5.03 12.05 14.77
N TYR A 355 -5.76 13.05 14.31
CA TYR A 355 -5.63 14.41 14.83
C TYR A 355 -5.94 14.50 16.33
N LEU A 356 -6.92 13.75 16.81
CA LEU A 356 -7.33 13.75 18.21
C LEU A 356 -6.41 12.90 19.10
N MET A 357 -5.86 11.80 18.59
CA MET A 357 -5.07 10.83 19.35
C MET A 357 -3.56 10.96 19.14
N GLY A 358 -3.11 11.74 18.17
CA GLY A 358 -1.69 11.84 17.80
C GLY A 358 -0.76 12.22 18.96
N GLY A 359 -1.28 12.96 19.94
CA GLY A 359 -0.56 13.28 21.16
C GLY A 359 -0.08 12.06 21.96
N GLN A 360 -0.81 10.93 21.90
CA GLN A 360 -0.40 9.68 22.55
C GLN A 360 0.86 9.11 21.88
N ALA A 361 0.88 9.05 20.55
CA ALA A 361 2.04 8.55 19.81
C ALA A 361 3.29 9.44 20.01
N ILE A 362 3.10 10.77 20.07
CA ILE A 362 4.21 11.71 20.36
C ILE A 362 4.73 11.52 21.78
N LYS A 363 3.87 11.25 22.74
CA LYS A 363 4.28 10.97 24.12
C LYS A 363 5.14 9.70 24.20
N GLU A 364 4.71 8.62 23.54
CA GLU A 364 5.47 7.38 23.45
C GLU A 364 6.84 7.58 22.78
N LEU A 365 6.91 8.40 21.73
CA LEU A 365 8.17 8.73 21.07
C LEU A 365 9.14 9.41 22.03
N ARG A 366 8.69 10.38 22.82
CA ARG A 366 9.53 11.07 23.81
C ARG A 366 10.05 10.12 24.87
N VAL A 367 9.21 9.26 25.41
CA VAL A 367 9.64 8.23 26.39
C VAL A 367 10.69 7.30 25.78
N PHE A 368 10.50 6.89 24.53
CA PHE A 368 11.48 6.06 23.81
C PHE A 368 12.83 6.77 23.61
N GLU A 369 12.82 8.04 23.23
CA GLU A 369 14.03 8.84 23.07
C GLU A 369 14.79 9.04 24.39
N GLU A 370 14.07 9.30 25.48
CA GLU A 370 14.67 9.45 26.81
C GLU A 370 15.31 8.14 27.29
N SER A 371 14.63 7.02 27.07
CA SER A 371 15.16 5.69 27.40
C SER A 371 16.42 5.36 26.63
N ASN A 372 16.46 5.64 25.32
CA ASN A 372 17.64 5.41 24.49
C ASN A 372 18.82 6.32 24.89
N LYS A 373 18.57 7.57 25.24
CA LYS A 373 19.61 8.48 25.75
C LYS A 373 20.21 7.98 27.09
N ALA A 374 19.38 7.49 27.99
CA ALA A 374 19.84 6.94 29.26
C ALA A 374 20.71 5.67 29.07
N GLN A 375 20.32 4.79 28.13
CA GLN A 375 21.10 3.59 27.79
C GLN A 375 22.45 3.96 27.15
N SER A 376 22.47 4.92 26.24
CA SER A 376 23.70 5.38 25.58
C SER A 376 24.69 5.98 26.60
N ASN A 377 24.19 6.80 27.51
CA ASN A 377 25.02 7.42 28.57
C ASN A 377 25.62 6.38 29.54
N SER A 378 24.85 5.34 29.89
CA SER A 378 25.35 4.25 30.76
C SER A 378 26.40 3.40 30.06
N GLN A 379 26.30 3.15 28.76
CA GLN A 379 27.34 2.45 27.97
C GLN A 379 28.62 3.26 27.83
N CYS A 380 28.51 4.56 27.60
CA CYS A 380 29.69 5.45 27.57
C CYS A 380 30.42 5.50 28.91
N SER A 381 29.72 5.53 30.04
CA SER A 381 30.29 5.50 31.38
C SER A 381 31.07 4.21 31.64
N GLN A 382 30.50 3.05 31.27
CA GLN A 382 31.15 1.74 31.43
C GLN A 382 32.42 1.56 30.55
N GLN A 383 32.43 2.17 29.36
CA GLN A 383 33.60 2.14 28.49
C GLN A 383 34.71 3.09 28.99
N GLY A 384 34.38 4.22 29.61
CA GLY A 384 35.31 5.14 30.22
C GLY A 384 36.08 4.51 31.39
N ASP A 385 35.40 3.73 32.24
CA ASP A 385 35.99 3.06 33.39
C ASP A 385 36.93 1.90 33.00
N ASN A 386 36.68 1.26 31.83
CA ASN A 386 37.57 0.17 31.35
C ASN A 386 38.83 0.67 30.62
N VAL A 387 38.93 1.94 30.30
CA VAL A 387 40.12 2.52 29.65
C VAL A 387 41.09 3.11 30.68
N THR A 388 40.67 3.25 31.95
CA THR A 388 41.43 3.80 33.06
C THR A 388 42.00 2.75 34.00
N GLN A 389 41.80 1.45 33.73
CA GLN A 389 42.50 0.31 34.34
C GLN A 389 43.56 -0.28 33.38
#